data_606c4518ce5444a5763e9ebf17d05616
#
_entry.id   606c4518ce5444a5763e9ebf17d05616
#
_cell.length_a   1.000
_cell.length_b   1.000
_cell.length_c   1.000
_cell.angle_alpha   90.00
_cell.angle_beta   90.00
_cell.angle_gamma   90.00
#
_symmetry.space_group_name_H-M   'P 1'
#
loop_
_entity.id
_entity.type
_entity.pdbx_description
1 polymer ?
#
loop_
_entity_poly.entity_id
_entity_poly.type
_entity_poly.pdbx_seq_one_letter_code
_entity_poly.pdbx_strand_id
1 'polypeptide(L)'
;MPGKLGRTSKERNALLRGLASQLLWYGKIETTAAKAKELRPYVEKLITKAVNTYADNIEFEVTKKDSKGKEVTVTSVKDGAKKLAARRAIMAKTYDLQEIKGFHEKKSEYKARTADIQHPLMDKIFNEIAPKYATRKE
;
A
#
# COMPACT_ATOMS: atom_id res chain seq x y z
N MET A 1 16.64 -23.45 1.25
CA MET A 1 16.87 -22.32 2.18
C MET A 1 16.83 -21.01 1.41
N PRO A 2 16.22 -19.94 1.95
CA PRO A 2 16.29 -18.64 1.30
C PRO A 2 17.74 -18.14 1.25
N GLY A 3 18.14 -17.56 0.14
CA GLY A 3 19.49 -17.02 -0.04
C GLY A 3 19.78 -15.91 0.94
N LYS A 4 20.96 -15.91 1.53
CA LYS A 4 21.39 -14.88 2.50
C LYS A 4 21.79 -13.57 1.80
N LEU A 5 22.05 -13.57 0.50
CA LEU A 5 22.50 -12.41 -0.27
C LEU A 5 23.78 -11.75 0.27
N GLY A 6 24.66 -12.53 0.93
CA GLY A 6 25.87 -12.02 1.57
C GLY A 6 25.62 -11.08 2.76
N ARG A 7 24.46 -11.16 3.41
CA ARG A 7 24.01 -10.22 4.45
C ARG A 7 23.54 -10.93 5.71
N THR A 8 23.55 -10.22 6.81
CA THR A 8 22.86 -10.65 8.03
C THR A 8 21.35 -10.68 7.83
N SER A 9 20.62 -11.40 8.68
CA SER A 9 19.15 -11.49 8.57
C SER A 9 18.45 -10.12 8.63
N LYS A 10 18.95 -9.21 9.46
CA LYS A 10 18.42 -7.84 9.59
C LYS A 10 18.62 -7.04 8.30
N GLU A 11 19.84 -7.03 7.77
CA GLU A 11 20.17 -6.33 6.53
C GLU A 11 19.44 -6.91 5.31
N ARG A 12 19.31 -8.24 5.24
CA ARG A 12 18.55 -8.91 4.22
C ARG A 12 17.08 -8.49 4.25
N ASN A 13 16.46 -8.48 5.42
CA ASN A 13 15.06 -8.06 5.56
C ASN A 13 14.88 -6.58 5.19
N ALA A 14 15.80 -5.71 5.58
CA ALA A 14 15.76 -4.30 5.20
C ALA A 14 15.88 -4.11 3.68
N LEU A 15 16.79 -4.85 3.03
CA LEU A 15 16.95 -4.85 1.58
C LEU A 15 15.66 -5.29 0.85
N LEU A 16 15.09 -6.42 1.25
CA LEU A 16 13.87 -6.95 0.63
C LEU A 16 12.66 -6.02 0.87
N ARG A 17 12.57 -5.44 2.05
CA ARG A 17 11.56 -4.43 2.38
C ARG A 17 11.65 -3.21 1.46
N GLY A 18 12.85 -2.67 1.24
CA GLY A 18 13.08 -1.55 0.32
C GLY A 18 12.74 -1.88 -1.12
N LEU A 19 13.23 -3.00 -1.63
CA LEU A 19 12.96 -3.45 -2.99
C LEU A 19 11.46 -3.75 -3.22
N ALA A 20 10.79 -4.37 -2.25
CA ALA A 20 9.35 -4.64 -2.32
C ALA A 20 8.54 -3.34 -2.37
N SER A 21 8.88 -2.36 -1.54
CA SER A 21 8.20 -1.07 -1.52
C SER A 21 8.35 -0.34 -2.86
N GLN A 22 9.55 -0.32 -3.43
CA GLN A 22 9.80 0.29 -4.73
C GLN A 22 9.09 -0.45 -5.88
N LEU A 23 9.10 -1.79 -5.87
CA LEU A 23 8.41 -2.59 -6.88
C LEU A 23 6.90 -2.34 -6.87
N LEU A 24 6.29 -2.31 -5.70
CA LEU A 24 4.86 -2.04 -5.55
C LEU A 24 4.49 -0.60 -5.92
N TRP A 25 5.40 0.35 -5.67
CA TRP A 25 5.17 1.76 -5.98
C TRP A 25 5.34 2.08 -7.46
N TYR A 26 6.47 1.68 -8.05
CA TYR A 26 6.81 2.01 -9.45
C TYR A 26 6.32 0.98 -10.47
N GLY A 27 5.91 -0.21 -10.03
CA GLY A 27 5.48 -1.31 -10.91
C GLY A 27 6.60 -2.12 -11.53
N LYS A 28 7.82 -1.61 -11.58
CA LYS A 28 9.03 -2.32 -12.04
C LYS A 28 10.28 -1.80 -11.34
N ILE A 29 11.26 -2.67 -11.19
CA ILE A 29 12.60 -2.34 -10.70
C ILE A 29 13.65 -3.10 -11.49
N GLU A 30 14.86 -2.58 -11.50
CA GLU A 30 16.04 -3.26 -12.02
C GLU A 30 16.95 -3.65 -10.86
N THR A 31 17.35 -4.91 -10.83
CA THR A 31 18.17 -5.45 -9.75
C THR A 31 18.90 -6.71 -10.20
N THR A 32 19.77 -7.26 -9.35
CA THR A 32 20.49 -8.51 -9.66
C THR A 32 19.54 -9.70 -9.64
N ALA A 33 19.82 -10.73 -10.46
CA ALA A 33 19.00 -11.94 -10.52
C ALA A 33 18.81 -12.63 -9.17
N ALA A 34 19.85 -12.66 -8.34
CA ALA A 34 19.77 -13.24 -6.99
C ALA A 34 18.78 -12.48 -6.09
N LYS A 35 18.82 -11.15 -6.10
CA LYS A 35 17.87 -10.31 -5.35
C LYS A 35 16.44 -10.47 -5.88
N ALA A 36 16.27 -10.53 -7.20
CA ALA A 36 14.96 -10.71 -7.83
C ALA A 36 14.32 -12.06 -7.45
N LYS A 37 15.09 -13.14 -7.43
CA LYS A 37 14.63 -14.48 -7.00
C LYS A 37 14.15 -14.50 -5.55
N GLU A 38 14.85 -13.82 -4.66
CA GLU A 38 14.46 -13.73 -3.25
C GLU A 38 13.31 -12.74 -3.01
N LEU A 39 13.21 -11.71 -3.82
CA LEU A 39 12.14 -10.70 -3.73
C LEU A 39 10.78 -11.25 -4.15
N ARG A 40 10.74 -12.09 -5.19
CA ARG A 40 9.51 -12.64 -5.76
C ARG A 40 8.58 -13.26 -4.70
N PRO A 41 8.99 -14.29 -3.93
CA PRO A 41 8.11 -14.88 -2.93
C PRO A 41 7.74 -13.91 -1.80
N TYR A 42 8.58 -12.91 -1.54
CA TYR A 42 8.30 -11.89 -0.54
C TYR A 42 7.13 -11.00 -0.98
N VAL A 43 7.16 -10.49 -2.21
CA VAL A 43 6.11 -9.62 -2.75
C VAL A 43 4.82 -10.38 -3.04
N GLU A 44 4.91 -11.60 -3.57
CA GLU A 44 3.74 -12.45 -3.84
C GLU A 44 2.91 -12.69 -2.57
N LYS A 45 3.54 -12.93 -1.43
CA LYS A 45 2.84 -13.05 -0.14
C LYS A 45 2.10 -11.77 0.28
N LEU A 46 2.65 -10.59 -0.04
CA LEU A 46 1.99 -9.33 0.27
C LEU A 46 0.78 -9.10 -0.64
N ILE A 47 0.94 -9.37 -1.93
CA ILE A 47 -0.16 -9.27 -2.91
C ILE A 47 -1.28 -10.25 -2.57
N THR A 48 -0.97 -11.49 -2.24
CA THR A 48 -1.97 -12.49 -1.85
C THR A 48 -2.78 -12.04 -0.62
N LYS A 49 -2.12 -11.48 0.39
CA LYS A 49 -2.83 -10.91 1.55
C LYS A 49 -3.78 -9.78 1.15
N ALA A 50 -3.36 -8.90 0.27
CA ALA A 50 -4.19 -7.81 -0.21
C ALA A 50 -5.36 -8.33 -1.04
N VAL A 51 -5.12 -9.24 -1.98
CA VAL A 51 -6.17 -9.86 -2.84
C VAL A 51 -7.25 -10.55 -2.02
N ASN A 52 -6.87 -11.26 -0.97
CA ASN A 52 -7.83 -11.99 -0.13
C ASN A 52 -8.69 -11.10 0.76
N THR A 53 -8.36 -9.83 0.90
CA THR A 53 -8.98 -8.94 1.89
C THR A 53 -9.43 -7.59 1.36
N TYR A 54 -9.10 -7.23 0.11
CA TYR A 54 -9.36 -5.88 -0.41
C TYR A 54 -10.85 -5.51 -0.47
N ALA A 55 -11.73 -6.51 -0.62
CA ALA A 55 -13.17 -6.32 -0.68
C ALA A 55 -13.86 -6.24 0.70
N ASP A 56 -13.13 -6.50 1.79
CA ASP A 56 -13.67 -6.43 3.15
C ASP A 56 -13.79 -4.97 3.60
N ASN A 57 -14.90 -4.35 3.22
CA ASN A 57 -15.24 -2.97 3.56
C ASN A 57 -16.54 -2.93 4.37
N ILE A 58 -16.63 -1.97 5.29
CA ILE A 58 -17.82 -1.70 6.10
C ILE A 58 -18.32 -0.30 5.74
N GLU A 59 -19.55 -0.23 5.28
CA GLU A 59 -20.25 1.02 5.04
C GLU A 59 -20.90 1.50 6.32
N PHE A 60 -20.83 2.78 6.61
CA PHE A 60 -21.48 3.41 7.76
C PHE A 60 -21.91 4.83 7.41
N GLU A 61 -22.98 5.27 8.03
CA GLU A 61 -23.50 6.61 7.83
C GLU A 61 -22.87 7.58 8.84
N VAL A 62 -22.43 8.71 8.34
CA VAL A 62 -21.89 9.81 9.14
C VAL A 62 -22.70 11.06 8.89
N THR A 63 -23.28 11.62 9.94
CA THR A 63 -23.94 12.91 9.87
C THR A 63 -22.89 14.01 9.99
N LYS A 64 -22.73 14.80 8.96
CA LYS A 64 -21.85 15.98 8.93
C LYS A 64 -22.70 17.24 8.84
N LYS A 65 -22.28 18.30 9.51
CA LYS A 65 -22.87 19.63 9.33
C LYS A 65 -22.23 20.30 8.12
N ASP A 66 -23.06 20.71 7.18
CA ASP A 66 -22.63 21.50 6.02
C ASP A 66 -22.21 22.92 6.45
N SER A 67 -21.53 23.63 5.58
CA SER A 67 -21.12 25.06 5.78
C SER A 67 -22.30 25.99 6.14
N LYS A 68 -23.53 25.56 5.83
CA LYS A 68 -24.80 26.25 6.18
C LYS A 68 -25.47 25.75 7.46
N GLY A 69 -24.80 24.88 8.25
CA GLY A 69 -25.33 24.34 9.50
C GLY A 69 -26.41 23.25 9.35
N LYS A 70 -26.71 22.81 8.13
CA LYS A 70 -27.63 21.71 7.87
C LYS A 70 -26.94 20.36 8.08
N GLU A 71 -27.63 19.42 8.73
CA GLU A 71 -27.16 18.04 8.87
C GLU A 71 -27.35 17.29 7.56
N VAL A 72 -26.23 16.76 7.03
CA VAL A 72 -26.21 15.93 5.83
C VAL A 72 -25.66 14.57 6.23
N THR A 73 -26.42 13.50 5.93
CA THR A 73 -25.96 12.13 6.11
C THR A 73 -25.14 11.72 4.90
N VAL A 74 -23.89 11.34 5.14
CA VAL A 74 -22.96 10.87 4.10
C VAL A 74 -22.56 9.44 4.41
N THR A 75 -22.71 8.55 3.43
CA THR A 75 -22.19 7.18 3.54
C THR A 75 -20.68 7.19 3.41
N SER A 76 -20.00 6.71 4.44
CA SER A 76 -18.55 6.55 4.45
C SER A 76 -18.18 5.08 4.50
N VAL A 77 -17.04 4.73 3.93
CA VAL A 77 -16.53 3.36 3.88
C VAL A 77 -15.26 3.27 4.72
N LYS A 78 -15.18 2.26 5.56
CA LYS A 78 -13.96 1.92 6.32
C LYS A 78 -13.54 0.48 6.07
N ASP A 79 -12.27 0.19 6.33
CA ASP A 79 -11.74 -1.17 6.23
C ASP A 79 -12.43 -2.08 7.25
N GLY A 80 -12.84 -3.28 6.80
CA GLY A 80 -13.28 -4.36 7.69
C GLY A 80 -12.13 -4.94 8.51
N ALA A 81 -12.44 -5.79 9.47
CA ALA A 81 -11.45 -6.35 10.39
C ALA A 81 -10.32 -7.11 9.67
N LYS A 82 -10.65 -7.90 8.65
CA LYS A 82 -9.69 -8.69 7.87
C LYS A 82 -8.78 -7.78 7.03
N LYS A 83 -9.36 -6.78 6.35
CA LYS A 83 -8.62 -5.82 5.54
C LYS A 83 -7.72 -4.95 6.41
N LEU A 84 -8.18 -4.51 7.57
CA LEU A 84 -7.38 -3.74 8.51
C LEU A 84 -6.18 -4.53 9.04
N ALA A 85 -6.38 -5.81 9.38
CA ALA A 85 -5.30 -6.70 9.81
C ALA A 85 -4.27 -6.93 8.69
N ALA A 86 -4.73 -7.14 7.45
CA ALA A 86 -3.86 -7.27 6.29
C ALA A 86 -3.08 -5.98 6.02
N ARG A 87 -3.72 -4.82 6.08
CA ARG A 87 -3.08 -3.50 5.94
C ARG A 87 -1.94 -3.33 6.94
N ARG A 88 -2.18 -3.61 8.22
CA ARG A 88 -1.15 -3.54 9.27
C ARG A 88 0.00 -4.51 9.01
N ALA A 89 -0.29 -5.74 8.58
CA ALA A 89 0.72 -6.75 8.27
C ALA A 89 1.58 -6.37 7.06
N ILE A 90 1.00 -5.74 6.04
CA ILE A 90 1.72 -5.26 4.86
C ILE A 90 2.57 -4.03 5.21
N MET A 91 2.05 -3.09 5.97
CA MET A 91 2.79 -1.92 6.44
C MET A 91 4.03 -2.32 7.26
N ALA A 92 3.94 -3.35 8.08
CA ALA A 92 5.10 -3.88 8.81
C ALA A 92 6.20 -4.44 7.90
N LYS A 93 5.87 -4.78 6.66
CA LYS A 93 6.76 -5.41 5.66
C LYS A 93 7.17 -4.49 4.50
N THR A 94 6.68 -3.26 4.48
CA THR A 94 6.99 -2.26 3.46
C THR A 94 7.42 -0.94 4.13
N TYR A 95 8.03 -0.05 3.36
CA TYR A 95 8.24 1.33 3.78
C TYR A 95 7.05 2.19 3.33
N ASP A 96 6.73 3.22 4.10
CA ASP A 96 5.67 4.16 3.79
C ASP A 96 6.20 5.19 2.77
N LEU A 97 6.05 4.87 1.48
CA LEU A 97 6.47 5.75 0.40
C LEU A 97 5.42 6.83 0.19
N GLN A 98 5.88 8.07 0.08
CA GLN A 98 5.06 9.25 -0.18
C GLN A 98 5.27 9.73 -1.61
N GLU A 99 4.26 10.38 -2.17
CA GLU A 99 4.42 11.07 -3.44
C GLU A 99 5.46 12.20 -3.34
N ILE A 100 6.29 12.32 -4.37
CA ILE A 100 7.29 13.38 -4.45
C ILE A 100 6.62 14.65 -4.97
N LYS A 101 6.96 15.78 -4.37
CA LYS A 101 6.51 17.09 -4.83
C LYS A 101 7.02 17.34 -6.26
N GLY A 102 6.14 17.79 -7.15
CA GLY A 102 6.48 18.15 -8.52
C GLY A 102 7.49 19.31 -8.58
N PHE A 103 8.32 19.35 -9.62
CA PHE A 103 9.41 20.34 -9.76
C PHE A 103 8.89 21.79 -9.74
N HIS A 104 7.74 22.03 -10.38
CA HIS A 104 7.11 23.37 -10.42
C HIS A 104 5.94 23.52 -9.43
N GLU A 105 5.64 22.51 -8.62
CA GLU A 105 4.53 22.53 -7.69
C GLU A 105 4.86 23.37 -6.45
N LYS A 106 3.95 24.24 -6.01
CA LYS A 106 4.11 24.97 -4.76
C LYS A 106 3.90 24.05 -3.56
N LYS A 107 4.55 24.36 -2.44
CA LYS A 107 4.43 23.56 -1.19
C LYS A 107 2.99 23.52 -0.66
N SER A 108 2.23 24.60 -0.84
CA SER A 108 0.82 24.68 -0.47
C SER A 108 -0.06 23.75 -1.30
N GLU A 109 0.18 23.69 -2.61
CA GLU A 109 -0.53 22.83 -3.55
C GLU A 109 -0.24 21.35 -3.27
N TYR A 110 1.04 21.02 -3.05
CA TYR A 110 1.44 19.67 -2.63
C TYR A 110 0.76 19.25 -1.34
N LYS A 111 0.75 20.10 -0.31
CA LYS A 111 0.06 19.83 0.95
C LYS A 111 -1.44 19.62 0.78
N ALA A 112 -2.10 20.47 -0.01
CA ALA A 112 -3.53 20.37 -0.27
C ALA A 112 -3.88 19.06 -0.99
N ARG A 113 -3.08 18.67 -2.00
CA ARG A 113 -3.26 17.45 -2.78
C ARG A 113 -3.04 16.17 -1.97
N THR A 114 -2.11 16.19 -1.01
CA THR A 114 -1.73 15.01 -0.22
C THR A 114 -2.38 14.97 1.17
N ALA A 115 -3.18 15.96 1.54
CA ALA A 115 -3.73 16.11 2.88
C ALA A 115 -4.60 14.91 3.33
N ASP A 116 -5.37 14.35 2.40
CA ASP A 116 -6.31 13.26 2.69
C ASP A 116 -5.68 11.86 2.54
N ILE A 117 -4.44 11.79 2.05
CA ILE A 117 -3.76 10.52 1.77
C ILE A 117 -2.65 10.30 2.80
N GLN A 118 -2.92 9.48 3.81
CA GLN A 118 -1.93 9.19 4.85
C GLN A 118 -0.90 8.14 4.41
N HIS A 119 -1.35 7.12 3.70
CA HIS A 119 -0.52 5.97 3.28
C HIS A 119 -0.72 5.65 1.79
N PRO A 120 -0.10 6.42 0.87
CA PRO A 120 -0.33 6.27 -0.56
C PRO A 120 0.01 4.87 -1.10
N LEU A 121 1.06 4.24 -0.60
CA LEU A 121 1.45 2.89 -1.01
C LEU A 121 0.37 1.86 -0.65
N MET A 122 -0.21 1.96 0.55
CA MET A 122 -1.28 1.06 0.98
C MET A 122 -2.53 1.24 0.13
N ASP A 123 -2.91 2.48 -0.15
CA ASP A 123 -4.05 2.78 -1.01
C ASP A 123 -3.85 2.23 -2.42
N LYS A 124 -2.65 2.36 -2.97
CA LYS A 124 -2.29 1.76 -4.26
C LYS A 124 -2.39 0.23 -4.24
N ILE A 125 -1.89 -0.41 -3.20
CA ILE A 125 -1.92 -1.88 -3.08
C ILE A 125 -3.37 -2.38 -3.03
N PHE A 126 -4.23 -1.79 -2.22
CA PHE A 126 -5.60 -2.26 -2.03
C PHE A 126 -6.58 -1.81 -3.11
N ASN A 127 -6.37 -0.64 -3.72
CA ASN A 127 -7.30 -0.07 -4.71
C ASN A 127 -6.93 -0.38 -6.16
N GLU A 128 -5.64 -0.57 -6.46
CA GLU A 128 -5.17 -0.81 -7.82
C GLU A 128 -4.60 -2.22 -8.00
N ILE A 129 -3.65 -2.62 -7.17
CA ILE A 129 -2.91 -3.88 -7.34
C ILE A 129 -3.78 -5.09 -6.99
N ALA A 130 -4.45 -5.08 -5.85
CA ALA A 130 -5.27 -6.20 -5.41
C ALA A 130 -6.43 -6.51 -6.37
N PRO A 131 -7.24 -5.55 -6.86
CA PRO A 131 -8.26 -5.82 -7.86
C PRO A 131 -7.70 -6.35 -9.18
N LYS A 132 -6.53 -5.85 -9.60
CA LYS A 132 -5.86 -6.30 -10.84
C LYS A 132 -5.50 -7.78 -10.80
N TYR A 133 -5.07 -8.30 -9.65
CA TYR A 133 -4.68 -9.69 -9.48
C TYR A 133 -5.79 -10.59 -8.90
N ALA A 134 -6.95 -10.04 -8.54
CA ALA A 134 -8.06 -10.81 -7.97
C ALA A 134 -8.62 -11.87 -8.93
N THR A 135 -8.56 -11.64 -10.22
CA THR A 135 -9.03 -12.57 -11.27
C THR A 135 -7.98 -13.57 -11.75
N ARG A 136 -6.74 -13.46 -11.26
CA ARG A 136 -5.66 -14.36 -11.63
C ARG A 136 -5.94 -15.75 -11.08
N LYS A 137 -6.15 -16.70 -11.98
CA LYS A 137 -6.20 -18.11 -11.63
C LYS A 137 -4.77 -18.64 -11.51
N GLU A 138 -4.50 -19.42 -10.47
CA GLU A 138 -3.25 -20.14 -10.29
C GLU A 138 -3.07 -21.20 -11.37
#